data_96cac80a353d2a596ea71a6820232f44
#
_entry.id   96cac80a353d2a596ea71a6820232f44
#
_cell.length_a   1.000
_cell.length_b   1.000
_cell.length_c   1.000
_cell.angle_alpha   90.00
_cell.angle_beta   90.00
_cell.angle_gamma   90.00
#
_symmetry.space_group_name_H-M   'P 1'
#
loop_
_entity.id
_entity.type
_entity.pdbx_description
1 polymer ?
#
loop_
_entity_poly.entity_id
_entity_poly.type
_entity_poly.pdbx_seq_one_letter_code
_entity_poly.pdbx_strand_id
1 'polypeptide(L)'
;LMEELSKILRKKMISRGYIEFESTEAKIKVDENCHPIDIEARVQRTGEELIENFMIAANETVASSIYYKNLPGIYRVHDKPDEKRLGEFMKFLSLHGYVVNGKSKIESPKDLQNILKQLEEVPEVRVLHDMAIRSQAKAVYSDVNIGHFGLGSKCYSHFTSPIRRYPDLILH
;
A
#
# COMPACT_ATOMS: atom_id res chain seq x y z
N LEU A 1 18.93 5.77 16.06
CA LEU A 1 18.76 6.89 15.13
C LEU A 1 18.01 6.48 13.85
N MET A 2 18.51 5.51 13.03
CA MET A 2 17.80 5.08 11.80
C MET A 2 16.43 4.46 12.10
N GLU A 3 16.34 3.59 13.09
CA GLU A 3 15.06 3.00 13.52
C GLU A 3 14.06 4.05 14.03
N GLU A 4 14.52 5.02 14.80
CA GLU A 4 13.69 6.14 15.28
C GLU A 4 13.15 6.97 14.11
N LEU A 5 14.00 7.30 13.12
CA LEU A 5 13.56 8.01 11.93
C LEU A 5 12.56 7.17 11.12
N SER A 6 12.80 5.88 10.95
CA SER A 6 11.87 4.96 10.29
C SER A 6 10.49 4.98 10.95
N LYS A 7 10.43 4.91 12.29
CA LYS A 7 9.17 5.00 13.04
C LYS A 7 8.46 6.35 12.85
N ILE A 8 9.21 7.45 12.76
CA ILE A 8 8.64 8.78 12.46
C ILE A 8 8.04 8.81 11.05
N LEU A 9 8.76 8.30 10.06
CA LEU A 9 8.28 8.21 8.67
C LEU A 9 7.01 7.34 8.59
N ARG A 10 7.01 6.17 9.24
CA ARG A 10 5.84 5.27 9.29
C ARG A 10 4.63 5.97 9.91
N LYS A 11 4.82 6.61 11.07
CA LYS A 11 3.76 7.37 11.73
C LYS A 11 3.19 8.46 10.84
N LYS A 12 4.04 9.17 10.09
CA LYS A 12 3.62 10.20 9.13
C LYS A 12 2.81 9.59 7.98
N MET A 13 3.21 8.44 7.43
CA MET A 13 2.48 7.74 6.38
C MET A 13 1.09 7.29 6.88
N ILE A 14 1.02 6.65 8.04
CA ILE A 14 -0.24 6.20 8.66
C ILE A 14 -1.18 7.39 8.89
N SER A 15 -0.66 8.53 9.36
CA SER A 15 -1.48 9.73 9.59
C SER A 15 -2.11 10.32 8.31
N ARG A 16 -1.54 10.04 7.13
CA ARG A 16 -2.06 10.44 5.82
C ARG A 16 -3.08 9.46 5.24
N GLY A 17 -3.21 8.28 5.85
CA GLY A 17 -4.11 7.22 5.37
C GLY A 17 -3.39 6.11 4.61
N TYR A 18 -2.08 5.90 4.85
CA TYR A 18 -1.40 4.70 4.37
C TYR A 18 -2.15 3.46 4.83
N ILE A 19 -2.54 2.63 3.87
CA ILE A 19 -3.31 1.42 4.14
C ILE A 19 -2.33 0.27 4.26
N GLU A 20 -2.18 -0.23 5.47
CA GLU A 20 -1.36 -1.38 5.78
C GLU A 20 -2.22 -2.65 5.62
N PHE A 21 -1.88 -3.45 4.63
CA PHE A 21 -2.49 -4.75 4.48
C PHE A 21 -1.50 -5.81 4.97
N GLU A 22 -1.87 -6.53 6.01
CA GLU A 22 -1.10 -7.69 6.42
C GLU A 22 -1.21 -8.79 5.35
N SER A 23 -0.18 -8.93 4.53
CA SER A 23 -0.06 -10.06 3.63
C SER A 23 0.85 -11.12 4.26
N THR A 24 0.29 -12.28 4.54
CA THR A 24 1.10 -13.43 4.96
C THR A 24 1.73 -14.03 3.70
N GLU A 25 2.96 -13.63 3.39
CA GLU A 25 3.73 -14.27 2.32
C GLU A 25 4.21 -15.64 2.79
N ALA A 26 4.02 -16.65 1.95
CA ALA A 26 4.57 -17.99 2.21
C ALA A 26 6.04 -18.04 1.76
N LYS A 27 6.94 -18.42 2.69
CA LYS A 27 8.32 -18.77 2.37
C LYS A 27 8.42 -20.28 2.20
N ILE A 28 8.61 -20.72 0.97
CA ILE A 28 8.78 -22.12 0.65
C ILE A 28 10.26 -22.50 0.86
N LYS A 29 10.52 -23.44 1.76
CA LYS A 29 11.84 -24.07 1.90
C LYS A 29 11.94 -25.22 0.92
N VAL A 30 13.05 -25.30 0.22
CA VAL A 30 13.33 -26.38 -0.72
C VAL A 30 14.60 -27.12 -0.32
N ASP A 31 14.70 -28.40 -0.72
CA ASP A 31 15.91 -29.20 -0.62
C ASP A 31 16.94 -28.84 -1.72
N GLU A 32 18.06 -29.56 -1.75
CA GLU A 32 19.12 -29.38 -2.76
C GLU A 32 18.64 -29.65 -4.20
N ASN A 33 17.54 -30.38 -4.38
CA ASN A 33 16.92 -30.71 -5.66
C ASN A 33 15.74 -29.79 -5.99
N CYS A 34 15.53 -28.67 -5.24
CA CYS A 34 14.44 -27.75 -5.39
C CYS A 34 13.04 -28.34 -5.09
N HIS A 35 12.94 -29.46 -4.34
CA HIS A 35 11.66 -29.97 -3.87
C HIS A 35 11.22 -29.21 -2.63
N PRO A 36 9.95 -28.84 -2.51
CA PRO A 36 9.43 -28.15 -1.33
C PRO A 36 9.41 -29.11 -0.11
N ILE A 37 10.08 -28.71 0.98
CA ILE A 37 10.16 -29.47 2.23
C ILE A 37 9.36 -28.84 3.37
N ASP A 38 9.13 -27.52 3.30
CA ASP A 38 8.40 -26.80 4.34
C ASP A 38 7.83 -25.48 3.81
N ILE A 39 6.76 -24.99 4.45
CA ILE A 39 6.14 -23.70 4.15
C ILE A 39 6.02 -22.91 5.45
N GLU A 40 6.76 -21.83 5.54
CA GLU A 40 6.73 -20.92 6.69
C GLU A 40 6.04 -19.60 6.32
N ALA A 41 5.34 -19.00 7.28
CA ALA A 41 4.90 -17.63 7.15
C ALA A 41 6.11 -16.68 7.20
N ARG A 42 6.28 -15.82 6.19
CA ARG A 42 7.29 -14.77 6.22
C ARG A 42 6.86 -13.69 7.20
N VAL A 43 7.62 -13.51 8.25
CA VAL A 43 7.42 -12.41 9.20
C VAL A 43 8.33 -11.25 8.78
N GLN A 44 7.73 -10.10 8.51
CA GLN A 44 8.49 -8.88 8.25
C GLN A 44 9.26 -8.46 9.52
N ARG A 45 10.56 -8.22 9.35
CA ARG A 45 11.44 -7.84 10.45
C ARG A 45 11.70 -6.34 10.46
N THR A 46 12.12 -5.81 11.61
CA THR A 46 12.43 -4.38 11.80
C THR A 46 13.37 -3.81 10.73
N GLY A 47 14.35 -4.59 10.27
CA GLY A 47 15.27 -4.15 9.21
C GLY A 47 14.61 -4.01 7.84
N GLU A 48 13.68 -4.91 7.50
CA GLU A 48 12.91 -4.85 6.24
C GLU A 48 11.95 -3.66 6.26
N GLU A 49 11.26 -3.45 7.38
CA GLU A 49 10.37 -2.29 7.58
C GLU A 49 11.14 -0.96 7.51
N LEU A 50 12.32 -0.90 8.12
CA LEU A 50 13.20 0.27 8.07
C LEU A 50 13.54 0.63 6.62
N ILE A 51 14.00 -0.34 5.83
CA ILE A 51 14.35 -0.13 4.42
C ILE A 51 13.11 0.27 3.61
N GLU A 52 11.98 -0.38 3.81
CA GLU A 52 10.71 -0.04 3.15
C GLU A 52 10.34 1.43 3.38
N ASN A 53 10.36 1.89 4.64
CA ASN A 53 10.00 3.26 5.00
C ASN A 53 10.94 4.29 4.34
N PHE A 54 12.24 4.01 4.30
CA PHE A 54 13.20 4.87 3.61
C PHE A 54 13.03 4.86 2.09
N MET A 55 12.76 3.70 1.49
CA MET A 55 12.49 3.60 0.05
C MET A 55 11.23 4.38 -0.34
N ILE A 56 10.15 4.28 0.43
CA ILE A 56 8.93 5.05 0.20
C ILE A 56 9.22 6.56 0.30
N ALA A 57 9.94 6.99 1.34
CA ALA A 57 10.30 8.40 1.52
C ALA A 57 11.16 8.94 0.36
N ALA A 58 12.15 8.17 -0.12
CA ALA A 58 12.98 8.54 -1.26
C ALA A 58 12.13 8.63 -2.54
N ASN A 59 11.29 7.65 -2.81
CA ASN A 59 10.39 7.61 -3.96
C ASN A 59 9.45 8.83 -3.98
N GLU A 60 8.85 9.18 -2.85
CA GLU A 60 7.98 10.37 -2.70
C GLU A 60 8.76 11.67 -2.92
N THR A 61 9.98 11.76 -2.38
CA THR A 61 10.80 12.96 -2.48
C THR A 61 11.20 13.23 -3.92
N VAL A 62 11.66 12.21 -4.65
CA VAL A 62 12.02 12.33 -6.07
C VAL A 62 10.80 12.67 -6.91
N ALA A 63 9.69 11.95 -6.74
CA ALA A 63 8.45 12.21 -7.46
C ALA A 63 7.94 13.65 -7.23
N SER A 64 7.98 14.12 -6.00
CA SER A 64 7.60 15.50 -5.65
C SER A 64 8.53 16.52 -6.28
N SER A 65 9.86 16.28 -6.26
CA SER A 65 10.84 17.18 -6.88
C SER A 65 10.59 17.33 -8.39
N ILE A 66 10.33 16.21 -9.09
CA ILE A 66 10.01 16.21 -10.53
C ILE A 66 8.71 16.98 -10.79
N TYR A 67 7.67 16.68 -10.01
CA TYR A 67 6.35 17.28 -10.17
C TYR A 67 6.39 18.80 -9.99
N TYR A 68 6.93 19.29 -8.87
CA TYR A 68 6.95 20.73 -8.57
C TYR A 68 7.92 21.54 -9.43
N LYS A 69 8.89 20.89 -10.05
CA LYS A 69 9.79 21.52 -11.03
C LYS A 69 9.28 21.44 -12.46
N ASN A 70 8.08 20.86 -12.67
CA ASN A 70 7.49 20.62 -13.99
C ASN A 70 8.44 19.89 -14.96
N LEU A 71 9.19 18.91 -14.43
CA LEU A 71 10.06 18.08 -15.25
C LEU A 71 9.28 16.87 -15.78
N PRO A 72 9.62 16.38 -16.99
CA PRO A 72 9.06 15.13 -17.47
C PRO A 72 9.46 13.98 -16.54
N GLY A 73 8.52 13.09 -16.23
CA GLY A 73 8.77 11.98 -15.33
C GLY A 73 7.73 10.89 -15.44
N ILE A 74 8.04 9.74 -14.88
CA ILE A 74 7.14 8.59 -14.82
C ILE A 74 6.70 8.42 -13.36
N TYR A 75 5.39 8.54 -13.13
CA TYR A 75 4.80 8.35 -11.82
C TYR A 75 4.25 6.93 -11.65
N ARG A 76 4.27 6.41 -10.44
CA ARG A 76 3.51 5.23 -10.06
C ARG A 76 2.23 5.69 -9.41
N VAL A 77 1.15 5.63 -10.16
CA VAL A 77 -0.15 6.16 -9.75
C VAL A 77 -1.09 5.05 -9.31
N HIS A 78 -1.93 5.34 -8.34
CA HIS A 78 -2.94 4.45 -7.84
C HIS A 78 -4.23 5.24 -7.60
N ASP A 79 -5.20 5.00 -8.43
CA ASP A 79 -6.50 5.69 -8.38
C ASP A 79 -7.34 5.25 -7.18
N LYS A 80 -8.43 5.93 -6.95
CA LYS A 80 -9.43 5.56 -5.95
C LYS A 80 -9.98 4.16 -6.22
N PRO A 81 -10.51 3.49 -5.18
CA PRO A 81 -11.19 2.22 -5.34
C PRO A 81 -12.34 2.30 -6.36
N ASP A 82 -12.58 1.19 -7.06
CA ASP A 82 -13.72 1.06 -7.95
C ASP A 82 -15.03 1.18 -7.15
N GLU A 83 -15.90 2.13 -7.54
CA GLU A 83 -17.12 2.45 -6.79
C GLU A 83 -18.08 1.24 -6.68
N LYS A 84 -18.15 0.41 -7.73
CA LYS A 84 -19.01 -0.77 -7.74
C LYS A 84 -18.52 -1.83 -6.76
N ARG A 85 -17.21 -2.16 -6.84
CA ARG A 85 -16.60 -3.16 -5.95
C ARG A 85 -16.59 -2.68 -4.50
N LEU A 86 -16.38 -1.38 -4.30
CA LEU A 86 -16.47 -0.78 -2.98
C LEU A 86 -17.90 -0.86 -2.43
N GLY A 87 -18.92 -0.61 -3.28
CA GLY A 87 -20.32 -0.78 -2.92
C GLY A 87 -20.67 -2.23 -2.55
N GLU A 88 -20.11 -3.20 -3.27
CA GLU A 88 -20.24 -4.63 -2.94
C GLU A 88 -19.63 -4.98 -1.59
N PHE A 89 -18.44 -4.44 -1.29
CA PHE A 89 -17.77 -4.58 0.01
C PHE A 89 -18.60 -3.97 1.15
N MET A 90 -19.09 -2.74 0.98
CA MET A 90 -19.93 -2.08 1.98
C MET A 90 -21.25 -2.81 2.21
N LYS A 91 -21.87 -3.33 1.14
CA LYS A 91 -23.09 -4.17 1.23
C LYS A 91 -22.81 -5.46 1.98
N PHE A 92 -21.66 -6.11 1.73
CA PHE A 92 -21.25 -7.30 2.44
C PHE A 92 -21.12 -7.03 3.94
N LEU A 93 -20.45 -5.95 4.34
CA LEU A 93 -20.34 -5.54 5.75
C LEU A 93 -21.73 -5.38 6.40
N SER A 94 -22.63 -4.66 5.74
CA SER A 94 -24.00 -4.43 6.24
C SER A 94 -24.81 -5.71 6.41
N LEU A 95 -24.73 -6.64 5.44
CA LEU A 95 -25.45 -7.91 5.50
C LEU A 95 -24.95 -8.84 6.62
N HIS A 96 -23.69 -8.72 7.03
CA HIS A 96 -23.11 -9.50 8.12
C HIS A 96 -23.18 -8.77 9.47
N GLY A 97 -23.93 -7.66 9.54
CA GLY A 97 -24.16 -6.93 10.79
C GLY A 97 -22.98 -6.04 11.23
N TYR A 98 -21.99 -5.85 10.38
CA TYR A 98 -20.88 -4.92 10.66
C TYR A 98 -21.35 -3.48 10.43
N VAL A 99 -21.61 -2.78 11.52
CA VAL A 99 -21.94 -1.35 11.47
C VAL A 99 -20.66 -0.54 11.43
N VAL A 100 -20.33 -0.05 10.26
CA VAL A 100 -19.18 0.84 10.09
C VAL A 100 -19.63 2.29 10.25
N ASN A 101 -19.14 2.95 11.29
CA ASN A 101 -19.35 4.38 11.49
C ASN A 101 -18.45 5.16 10.52
N GLY A 102 -19.02 5.76 9.50
CA GLY A 102 -18.27 6.54 8.53
C GLY A 102 -19.14 7.11 7.42
N LYS A 103 -18.50 7.78 6.49
CA LYS A 103 -19.16 8.32 5.30
C LYS A 103 -19.59 7.16 4.39
N SER A 104 -20.78 7.26 3.84
CA SER A 104 -21.32 6.32 2.83
C SER A 104 -20.45 6.27 1.56
N LYS A 105 -19.56 7.23 1.38
CA LYS A 105 -18.66 7.34 0.24
C LYS A 105 -17.21 7.49 0.73
N ILE A 106 -16.35 6.60 0.25
CA ILE A 106 -14.90 6.64 0.52
C ILE A 106 -14.27 7.59 -0.49
N GLU A 107 -13.86 8.77 -0.02
CA GLU A 107 -13.25 9.80 -0.87
C GLU A 107 -11.74 9.90 -0.67
N SER A 108 -11.25 9.43 0.48
CA SER A 108 -9.84 9.50 0.84
C SER A 108 -9.30 8.16 1.33
N PRO A 109 -7.97 7.93 1.25
CA PRO A 109 -7.33 6.75 1.84
C PRO A 109 -7.63 6.60 3.33
N LYS A 110 -7.77 7.72 4.03
CA LYS A 110 -8.06 7.76 5.47
C LYS A 110 -9.46 7.24 5.80
N ASP A 111 -10.43 7.45 4.92
CA ASP A 111 -11.79 6.91 5.11
C ASP A 111 -11.75 5.39 5.10
N LEU A 112 -11.05 4.78 4.12
CA LEU A 112 -10.88 3.33 4.04
C LEU A 112 -10.06 2.78 5.21
N GLN A 113 -8.97 3.46 5.59
CA GLN A 113 -8.16 3.09 6.76
C GLN A 113 -9.00 3.05 8.03
N ASN A 114 -9.88 4.04 8.26
CA ASN A 114 -10.75 4.09 9.41
C ASN A 114 -11.78 2.95 9.43
N ILE A 115 -12.28 2.54 8.26
CA ILE A 115 -13.17 1.39 8.12
C ILE A 115 -12.42 0.12 8.50
N LEU A 116 -11.24 -0.11 7.94
CA LEU A 116 -10.44 -1.30 8.21
C LEU A 116 -10.07 -1.42 9.69
N LYS A 117 -9.72 -0.30 10.34
CA LYS A 117 -9.45 -0.28 11.79
C LYS A 117 -10.64 -0.72 12.65
N GLN A 118 -11.87 -0.38 12.26
CA GLN A 118 -13.06 -0.82 12.99
C GLN A 118 -13.30 -2.34 12.85
N LEU A 119 -12.67 -2.97 11.85
CA LEU A 119 -12.80 -4.39 11.55
C LEU A 119 -11.62 -5.23 12.07
N GLU A 120 -10.60 -4.64 12.72
CA GLU A 120 -9.40 -5.35 13.19
C GLU A 120 -9.71 -6.44 14.23
N GLU A 121 -10.74 -6.25 15.06
CA GLU A 121 -11.12 -7.18 16.13
C GLU A 121 -12.14 -8.25 15.68
N VAL A 122 -12.53 -8.25 14.41
CA VAL A 122 -13.54 -9.17 13.88
C VAL A 122 -12.90 -10.50 13.49
N PRO A 123 -13.51 -11.67 13.79
CA PRO A 123 -12.94 -12.98 13.45
C PRO A 123 -12.64 -13.15 11.96
N GLU A 124 -13.45 -12.55 11.09
CA GLU A 124 -13.34 -12.61 9.63
C GLU A 124 -12.42 -11.54 9.03
N VAL A 125 -11.62 -10.84 9.83
CA VAL A 125 -10.78 -9.70 9.43
C VAL A 125 -9.96 -9.97 8.15
N ARG A 126 -9.41 -11.18 7.99
CA ARG A 126 -8.63 -11.55 6.79
C ARG A 126 -9.47 -11.51 5.51
N VAL A 127 -10.68 -12.07 5.56
CA VAL A 127 -11.60 -12.08 4.40
C VAL A 127 -12.01 -10.64 4.06
N LEU A 128 -12.27 -9.83 5.06
CA LEU A 128 -12.65 -8.42 4.91
C LEU A 128 -11.50 -7.60 4.33
N HIS A 129 -10.26 -7.81 4.78
CA HIS A 129 -9.07 -7.21 4.20
C HIS A 129 -8.88 -7.61 2.73
N ASP A 130 -9.03 -8.90 2.41
CA ASP A 130 -8.94 -9.39 1.02
C ASP A 130 -10.01 -8.77 0.12
N MET A 131 -11.23 -8.62 0.60
CA MET A 131 -12.29 -7.92 -0.15
C MET A 131 -11.97 -6.44 -0.35
N ALA A 132 -11.46 -5.77 0.68
CA ALA A 132 -11.03 -4.38 0.59
C ALA A 132 -9.86 -4.20 -0.41
N ILE A 133 -8.88 -5.11 -0.41
CA ILE A 133 -7.78 -5.12 -1.39
C ILE A 133 -8.33 -5.29 -2.81
N ARG A 134 -9.25 -6.24 -3.03
CA ARG A 134 -9.85 -6.50 -4.35
C ARG A 134 -10.71 -5.35 -4.85
N SER A 135 -11.21 -4.49 -3.97
CA SER A 135 -11.94 -3.28 -4.36
C SER A 135 -11.01 -2.17 -4.87
N GLN A 136 -9.71 -2.24 -4.58
CA GLN A 136 -8.74 -1.25 -4.99
C GLN A 136 -8.52 -1.26 -6.51
N ALA A 137 -8.24 -0.11 -7.09
CA ALA A 137 -7.69 0.00 -8.42
C ALA A 137 -6.29 -0.65 -8.47
N LYS A 138 -5.82 -1.01 -9.67
CA LYS A 138 -4.43 -1.45 -9.83
C LYS A 138 -3.53 -0.22 -10.00
N ALA A 139 -2.41 -0.21 -9.29
CA ALA A 139 -1.40 0.80 -9.53
C ALA A 139 -0.78 0.61 -10.92
N VAL A 140 -0.57 1.71 -11.65
CA VAL A 140 0.00 1.74 -13.00
C VAL A 140 1.10 2.79 -13.10
N TYR A 141 1.90 2.74 -14.17
CA TYR A 141 2.81 3.82 -14.51
C TYR A 141 2.11 4.81 -15.44
N SER A 142 2.35 6.10 -15.22
CA SER A 142 1.76 7.19 -15.99
C SER A 142 2.71 8.39 -16.03
N ASP A 143 2.65 9.16 -17.08
CA ASP A 143 3.27 10.50 -17.19
C ASP A 143 2.45 11.57 -16.47
N VAL A 144 1.17 11.28 -16.18
CA VAL A 144 0.28 12.17 -15.44
C VAL A 144 0.20 11.74 -13.99
N ASN A 145 0.52 12.64 -13.07
CA ASN A 145 0.41 12.39 -11.64
C ASN A 145 -1.03 12.58 -11.15
N ILE A 146 -1.67 11.50 -10.71
CA ILE A 146 -2.97 11.51 -10.03
C ILE A 146 -2.85 11.13 -8.54
N GLY A 147 -1.62 10.98 -8.03
CA GLY A 147 -1.33 10.49 -6.69
C GLY A 147 -1.36 8.97 -6.57
N HIS A 148 -1.17 8.50 -5.34
CA HIS A 148 -1.18 7.08 -5.02
C HIS A 148 -2.08 6.82 -3.81
N PHE A 149 -3.33 6.38 -4.08
CA PHE A 149 -4.35 6.19 -3.06
C PHE A 149 -3.90 5.27 -1.92
N GLY A 150 -3.41 4.07 -2.22
CA GLY A 150 -3.01 3.10 -1.19
C GLY A 150 -1.87 3.58 -0.26
N LEU A 151 -1.00 4.48 -0.73
CA LEU A 151 0.06 5.09 0.09
C LEU A 151 -0.37 6.41 0.74
N GLY A 152 -1.55 6.93 0.42
CA GLY A 152 -1.96 8.28 0.84
C GLY A 152 -0.98 9.36 0.36
N SER A 153 -0.33 9.15 -0.78
CA SER A 153 0.71 10.04 -1.31
C SER A 153 0.19 10.89 -2.45
N LYS A 154 0.53 12.18 -2.45
CA LYS A 154 0.17 13.11 -3.54
C LYS A 154 1.04 12.93 -4.78
N CYS A 155 2.29 12.53 -4.60
CA CYS A 155 3.24 12.28 -5.69
C CYS A 155 4.04 11.06 -5.31
N TYR A 156 4.03 10.04 -6.17
CA TYR A 156 4.81 8.83 -5.95
C TYR A 156 5.38 8.31 -7.28
N SER A 157 6.61 7.86 -7.23
CA SER A 157 7.24 7.17 -8.34
C SER A 157 8.17 6.09 -7.81
N HIS A 158 8.55 5.15 -8.64
CA HIS A 158 9.61 4.24 -8.32
C HIS A 158 10.97 4.84 -8.71
N PHE A 159 11.90 4.89 -7.77
CA PHE A 159 13.25 5.45 -7.97
C PHE A 159 14.35 4.56 -7.40
N THR A 160 14.06 3.80 -6.34
CA THR A 160 15.06 3.14 -5.48
C THR A 160 15.56 1.80 -6.00
N SER A 161 15.08 1.29 -7.14
CA SER A 161 15.49 -0.03 -7.66
C SER A 161 15.78 -0.04 -9.18
N PRO A 162 16.76 0.77 -9.66
CA PRO A 162 17.03 0.91 -11.11
C PRO A 162 17.55 -0.38 -11.78
N ILE A 163 18.12 -1.32 -11.01
CA ILE A 163 18.63 -2.59 -11.55
C ILE A 163 17.50 -3.46 -12.10
N ARG A 164 16.31 -3.42 -11.50
CA ARG A 164 15.19 -4.32 -11.83
C ARG A 164 13.95 -3.63 -12.36
N ARG A 165 13.89 -2.30 -12.33
CA ARG A 165 12.74 -1.54 -12.80
C ARG A 165 13.17 -0.42 -13.75
N TYR A 166 12.69 -0.50 -14.98
CA TYR A 166 13.02 0.48 -16.02
C TYR A 166 12.56 1.92 -15.68
N PRO A 167 11.38 2.17 -15.10
CA PRO A 167 11.01 3.53 -14.68
C PRO A 167 11.96 4.16 -13.68
N ASP A 168 12.50 3.37 -12.73
CA ASP A 168 13.52 3.85 -11.79
C ASP A 168 14.79 4.29 -12.52
N LEU A 169 15.22 3.51 -13.53
CA LEU A 169 16.40 3.84 -14.33
C LEU A 169 16.22 5.13 -15.13
N ILE A 170 15.04 5.37 -15.69
CA ILE A 170 14.74 6.61 -16.43
C ILE A 170 14.83 7.85 -15.52
N LEU A 171 14.47 7.71 -14.25
CA LEU A 171 14.47 8.84 -13.30
C LEU A 171 15.86 9.16 -12.72
N HIS A 172 16.84 8.27 -12.91
CA HIS A 172 18.26 8.52 -12.57
C HIS A 172 18.97 9.28 -13.67
#